data_3199a24c73bb867143812c7783c75a26
#
_entry.id   3199a24c73bb867143812c7783c75a26
#
_cell.length_a   1.000
_cell.length_b   1.000
_cell.length_c   1.000
_cell.angle_alpha   90.00
_cell.angle_beta   90.00
_cell.angle_gamma   90.00
#
_symmetry.space_group_name_H-M   'P 1'
#
loop_
_entity.id
_entity.type
_entity.pdbx_description
1 polymer ?
#
loop_
_entity_poly.entity_id
_entity_poly.type
_entity_poly.pdbx_seq_one_letter_code
_entity_poly.pdbx_strand_id
1 'polypeptide(L)'
;MSVLNQLQNARWRPVRFFSPEVELTREADGTFRMRCLEPLDACDERIGDWLDRWAARAPGRLFLVEQTPAGERAVTYREARDEVLALAEGLLEHDLGPEHPLAILAPNSIDHALVMLAALYVGIPISPMAPAYALQSRDYAKLTHNFRVLTPGMVVVEEGELYRTAIASSLAAEIPVVALRNPAPGMAPLASLRRTRAQWDRVMQAASRVGPQTVAKYLFTSGSTSMPKAVINTHGMLCANSQMKRQIAPFLMDEPPIMVDWAPWNHTAGGNSNFHIILHNGGTLYIDPGKPTPALFPPSLELLRRVSPTLYFNVPRGYELLVPHLEADMEFSRHFFRDIKFLWYAAASLQAATWFDLDRLALAAVGERILTVSGLGMTETSPIALFGNHQATGPGVIGIPVPGMELKLVPHEDSFEVRYRGPNVTPAYWRNEAATRAVFDEDGFFRSGDLLSFVDPSQPRAGLRFDGRASEEFKLSSGTKVSAGKLRLAALDALRPLAGEVVVVGPDRPDVRLLLFPDWEQCALAAGLEAGADPGQIASSRRLRATLLERLGRLAATGTGSSNRVVAAVLVEVPPSGPAGELTEKGTVNSRAFQRNRPELLDLVYDERDERVLRVPQNPPQD
;
A
#
# COMPACT_ATOMS: atom_id res chain seq x y z
N MET A 1 -19.52 10.69 31.67
CA MET A 1 -18.15 10.08 31.48
C MET A 1 -17.61 10.58 30.16
N SER A 2 -16.35 11.03 30.11
CA SER A 2 -15.76 11.44 28.84
C SER A 2 -15.66 10.21 27.90
N VAL A 3 -15.71 10.43 26.58
CA VAL A 3 -15.56 9.36 25.56
C VAL A 3 -14.28 8.56 25.79
N LEU A 4 -13.19 9.22 26.20
CA LEU A 4 -11.94 8.56 26.57
C LEU A 4 -12.09 7.55 27.72
N ASN A 5 -12.83 7.90 28.77
CA ASN A 5 -13.09 6.97 29.89
C ASN A 5 -13.98 5.79 29.46
N GLN A 6 -14.90 6.00 28.53
CA GLN A 6 -15.71 4.90 27.97
C GLN A 6 -14.85 3.94 27.15
N LEU A 7 -13.96 4.45 26.30
CA LEU A 7 -13.05 3.64 25.49
C LEU A 7 -12.06 2.85 26.37
N GLN A 8 -11.50 3.44 27.43
CA GLN A 8 -10.56 2.76 28.32
C GLN A 8 -11.16 1.55 29.05
N ASN A 9 -12.46 1.62 29.38
CA ASN A 9 -13.17 0.56 30.10
C ASN A 9 -13.96 -0.39 29.19
N ALA A 10 -14.02 -0.11 27.90
CA ALA A 10 -14.77 -0.92 26.96
C ALA A 10 -14.03 -2.23 26.60
N ARG A 11 -14.81 -3.29 26.44
CA ARG A 11 -14.31 -4.61 26.09
C ARG A 11 -13.85 -4.63 24.63
N TRP A 12 -12.70 -5.22 24.40
CA TRP A 12 -12.25 -5.60 23.06
C TRP A 12 -13.07 -6.76 22.51
N ARG A 13 -13.33 -6.73 21.21
CA ARG A 13 -13.88 -7.90 20.50
C ARG A 13 -12.97 -9.11 20.73
N PRO A 14 -13.51 -10.27 21.15
CA PRO A 14 -12.71 -11.45 21.46
C PRO A 14 -12.25 -12.15 20.17
N VAL A 15 -11.18 -11.66 19.59
CA VAL A 15 -10.52 -12.23 18.41
C VAL A 15 -9.14 -12.74 18.79
N ARG A 16 -8.83 -13.97 18.36
CA ARG A 16 -7.47 -14.50 18.53
C ARG A 16 -6.50 -13.74 17.63
N PHE A 17 -5.53 -13.11 18.25
CA PHE A 17 -4.48 -12.35 17.57
C PHE A 17 -3.13 -12.68 18.19
N PHE A 18 -2.04 -12.63 17.40
CA PHE A 18 -0.73 -13.00 17.91
C PHE A 18 -0.23 -12.00 18.97
N SER A 19 0.48 -12.53 19.95
CA SER A 19 1.12 -11.74 21.00
C SER A 19 2.42 -12.44 21.41
N PRO A 20 3.39 -12.54 20.49
CA PRO A 20 4.61 -13.32 20.75
C PRO A 20 5.55 -12.60 21.70
N GLU A 21 6.47 -13.36 22.28
CA GLU A 21 7.68 -12.82 22.87
C GLU A 21 8.57 -12.24 21.77
N VAL A 22 9.23 -11.13 22.09
CA VAL A 22 10.17 -10.45 21.19
C VAL A 22 11.55 -10.49 21.82
N GLU A 23 12.52 -11.05 21.12
CA GLU A 23 13.92 -10.97 21.48
C GLU A 23 14.52 -9.68 20.94
N LEU A 24 15.22 -8.95 21.78
CA LEU A 24 15.98 -7.77 21.43
C LEU A 24 17.39 -7.90 21.97
N THR A 25 18.39 -7.93 21.09
CA THR A 25 19.81 -7.93 21.46
C THR A 25 20.48 -6.67 20.94
N ARG A 26 21.43 -6.11 21.72
CA ARG A 26 22.20 -4.93 21.35
C ARG A 26 23.64 -5.32 21.09
N GLU A 27 24.18 -4.91 19.95
CA GLU A 27 25.58 -5.10 19.57
C GLU A 27 26.47 -3.95 20.10
N ALA A 28 27.78 -4.13 20.06
CA ALA A 28 28.74 -3.18 20.61
C ALA A 28 28.73 -1.82 19.88
N ASP A 29 28.39 -1.79 18.61
CA ASP A 29 28.28 -0.58 17.78
C ASP A 29 26.94 0.17 17.94
N GLY A 30 26.04 -0.34 18.82
CA GLY A 30 24.72 0.22 19.06
C GLY A 30 23.62 -0.34 18.15
N THR A 31 23.94 -1.22 17.21
CA THR A 31 22.97 -1.95 16.39
C THR A 31 22.10 -2.84 17.27
N PHE A 32 20.79 -2.92 16.96
CA PHE A 32 19.90 -3.87 17.58
C PHE A 32 19.50 -4.97 16.59
N ARG A 33 19.38 -6.20 17.09
CA ARG A 33 18.68 -7.28 16.41
C ARG A 33 17.38 -7.56 17.13
N MET A 34 16.28 -7.65 16.35
CA MET A 34 14.94 -7.84 16.88
C MET A 34 14.24 -8.95 16.10
N ARG A 35 13.68 -9.92 16.81
CA ARG A 35 12.88 -11.00 16.18
C ARG A 35 11.73 -11.44 17.08
N CYS A 36 10.70 -11.95 16.45
CA CYS A 36 9.65 -12.72 17.11
C CYS A 36 10.23 -14.09 17.51
N LEU A 37 9.98 -14.53 18.74
CA LEU A 37 10.43 -15.85 19.21
C LEU A 37 9.50 -16.98 18.74
N GLU A 38 8.27 -16.67 18.35
CA GLU A 38 7.39 -17.63 17.72
C GLU A 38 7.94 -18.00 16.32
N PRO A 39 8.25 -19.29 16.08
CA PRO A 39 8.78 -19.70 14.78
C PRO A 39 7.71 -19.60 13.68
N LEU A 40 8.15 -19.43 12.46
CA LEU A 40 7.25 -19.60 11.31
C LEU A 40 6.92 -21.09 11.15
N ASP A 41 5.63 -21.42 11.12
CA ASP A 41 5.15 -22.76 10.83
C ASP A 41 5.46 -23.18 9.38
N ALA A 42 5.32 -24.49 9.12
CA ALA A 42 5.48 -25.03 7.77
C ALA A 42 4.58 -24.31 6.75
N CYS A 43 5.17 -23.93 5.64
CA CYS A 43 4.50 -23.22 4.55
C CYS A 43 4.14 -24.18 3.41
N ASP A 44 3.08 -23.88 2.69
CA ASP A 44 2.84 -24.50 1.39
C ASP A 44 3.99 -24.15 0.44
N GLU A 45 4.24 -25.00 -0.56
CA GLU A 45 5.37 -24.82 -1.48
C GLU A 45 5.01 -23.93 -2.68
N ARG A 46 3.70 -23.90 -3.06
CA ARG A 46 3.21 -23.17 -4.23
C ARG A 46 1.79 -22.64 -4.03
N ILE A 47 1.47 -21.56 -4.72
CA ILE A 47 0.18 -20.87 -4.64
C ILE A 47 -0.97 -21.76 -5.18
N GLY A 48 -0.70 -22.59 -6.20
CA GLY A 48 -1.69 -23.49 -6.80
C GLY A 48 -2.32 -24.46 -5.81
N ASP A 49 -1.59 -24.88 -4.78
CA ASP A 49 -2.09 -25.80 -3.74
C ASP A 49 -3.26 -25.22 -2.94
N TRP A 50 -3.33 -23.89 -2.82
CA TRP A 50 -4.43 -23.22 -2.13
C TRP A 50 -5.73 -23.34 -2.92
N LEU A 51 -5.66 -23.13 -4.24
CA LEU A 51 -6.82 -23.25 -5.12
C LEU A 51 -7.35 -24.70 -5.16
N ASP A 52 -6.43 -25.68 -5.31
CA ASP A 52 -6.78 -27.09 -5.29
C ASP A 52 -7.43 -27.52 -3.97
N ARG A 53 -6.87 -27.07 -2.85
CA ARG A 53 -7.38 -27.33 -1.50
C ARG A 53 -8.83 -26.86 -1.35
N TRP A 54 -9.13 -25.63 -1.75
CA TRP A 54 -10.47 -25.07 -1.55
C TRP A 54 -11.46 -25.52 -2.59
N ALA A 55 -11.05 -25.77 -3.82
CA ALA A 55 -11.88 -26.43 -4.82
C ALA A 55 -12.32 -27.84 -4.38
N ALA A 56 -11.48 -28.54 -3.61
CA ALA A 56 -11.83 -29.83 -3.04
C ALA A 56 -12.68 -29.73 -1.76
N ARG A 57 -12.32 -28.83 -0.81
CA ARG A 57 -12.94 -28.74 0.51
C ARG A 57 -14.26 -27.97 0.53
N ALA A 58 -14.37 -26.93 -0.30
CA ALA A 58 -15.51 -26.02 -0.33
C ALA A 58 -15.84 -25.59 -1.78
N PRO A 59 -16.14 -26.55 -2.68
CA PRO A 59 -16.26 -26.32 -4.12
C PRO A 59 -17.30 -25.24 -4.50
N GLY A 60 -18.40 -25.17 -3.78
CA GLY A 60 -19.49 -24.22 -4.01
C GLY A 60 -19.34 -22.87 -3.29
N ARG A 61 -18.25 -22.68 -2.52
CA ARG A 61 -18.00 -21.39 -1.88
C ARG A 61 -17.58 -20.35 -2.90
N LEU A 62 -18.12 -19.12 -2.76
CA LEU A 62 -17.72 -18.00 -3.58
C LEU A 62 -16.24 -17.65 -3.30
N PHE A 63 -15.48 -17.51 -4.37
CA PHE A 63 -14.09 -17.06 -4.31
C PHE A 63 -13.99 -15.57 -4.66
N LEU A 64 -14.47 -15.18 -5.83
CA LEU A 64 -14.45 -13.80 -6.31
C LEU A 64 -15.83 -13.33 -6.71
N VAL A 65 -16.13 -12.08 -6.38
CA VAL A 65 -17.36 -11.37 -6.77
C VAL A 65 -16.99 -10.01 -7.32
N GLU A 66 -17.48 -9.65 -8.49
CA GLU A 66 -17.28 -8.33 -9.11
C GLU A 66 -18.59 -7.72 -9.62
N GLN A 67 -18.65 -6.40 -9.63
CA GLN A 67 -19.73 -5.66 -10.29
C GLN A 67 -19.33 -5.36 -11.73
N THR A 68 -20.17 -5.73 -12.67
CA THR A 68 -19.99 -5.43 -14.10
C THR A 68 -21.17 -4.59 -14.61
N PRO A 69 -21.06 -3.96 -15.78
CA PRO A 69 -22.21 -3.27 -16.39
C PRO A 69 -23.43 -4.18 -16.62
N ALA A 70 -23.22 -5.48 -16.75
CA ALA A 70 -24.28 -6.48 -16.91
C ALA A 70 -24.87 -6.98 -15.58
N GLY A 71 -24.35 -6.53 -14.43
CA GLY A 71 -24.73 -6.97 -13.10
C GLY A 71 -23.59 -7.64 -12.34
N GLU A 72 -23.94 -8.26 -11.22
CA GLU A 72 -22.96 -8.98 -10.40
C GLU A 72 -22.51 -10.28 -11.08
N ARG A 73 -21.20 -10.49 -11.13
CA ARG A 73 -20.56 -11.74 -11.59
C ARG A 73 -19.80 -12.36 -10.42
N ALA A 74 -19.95 -13.65 -10.23
CA ALA A 74 -19.28 -14.39 -9.18
C ALA A 74 -18.71 -15.69 -9.72
N VAL A 75 -17.64 -16.20 -9.09
CA VAL A 75 -17.08 -17.52 -9.34
C VAL A 75 -16.82 -18.24 -8.03
N THR A 76 -17.17 -19.51 -7.99
CA THR A 76 -16.87 -20.43 -6.90
C THR A 76 -15.42 -20.94 -7.00
N TYR A 77 -14.92 -21.58 -5.94
CA TYR A 77 -13.59 -22.21 -5.97
C TYR A 77 -13.48 -23.31 -7.01
N ARG A 78 -14.54 -24.08 -7.23
CA ARG A 78 -14.57 -25.12 -8.28
C ARG A 78 -14.50 -24.51 -9.66
N GLU A 79 -15.36 -23.54 -9.96
CA GLU A 79 -15.39 -22.87 -11.26
C GLU A 79 -14.08 -22.17 -11.55
N ALA A 80 -13.51 -21.49 -10.56
CA ALA A 80 -12.21 -20.83 -10.68
C ALA A 80 -11.08 -21.84 -11.00
N ARG A 81 -11.07 -23.01 -10.32
CA ARG A 81 -10.09 -24.05 -10.59
C ARG A 81 -10.24 -24.64 -11.99
N ASP A 82 -11.46 -24.95 -12.40
CA ASP A 82 -11.73 -25.53 -13.71
C ASP A 82 -11.31 -24.56 -14.83
N GLU A 83 -11.59 -23.26 -14.68
CA GLU A 83 -11.18 -22.23 -15.62
C GLU A 83 -9.66 -22.00 -15.61
N VAL A 84 -9.01 -22.01 -14.44
CA VAL A 84 -7.55 -21.91 -14.29
C VAL A 84 -6.84 -23.05 -15.05
N LEU A 85 -7.32 -24.29 -14.94
CA LEU A 85 -6.74 -25.42 -15.67
C LEU A 85 -6.93 -25.29 -17.18
N ALA A 86 -8.11 -24.80 -17.62
CA ALA A 86 -8.40 -24.58 -19.04
C ALA A 86 -7.52 -23.50 -19.66
N LEU A 87 -7.28 -22.40 -18.94
CA LEU A 87 -6.39 -21.31 -19.36
C LEU A 87 -4.91 -21.73 -19.30
N ALA A 88 -4.52 -22.45 -18.25
CA ALA A 88 -3.14 -22.93 -18.07
C ALA A 88 -2.69 -23.83 -19.24
N GLU A 89 -3.57 -24.73 -19.71
CA GLU A 89 -3.28 -25.57 -20.87
C GLU A 89 -2.99 -24.72 -22.13
N GLY A 90 -3.76 -23.67 -22.36
CA GLY A 90 -3.51 -22.75 -23.47
C GLY A 90 -2.22 -21.95 -23.31
N LEU A 91 -1.91 -21.49 -22.09
CA LEU A 91 -0.66 -20.77 -21.82
C LEU A 91 0.57 -21.65 -22.08
N LEU A 92 0.50 -22.95 -21.79
CA LEU A 92 1.59 -23.90 -22.05
C LEU A 92 1.89 -24.13 -23.55
N GLU A 93 1.04 -23.66 -24.47
CA GLU A 93 1.31 -23.71 -25.91
C GLU A 93 2.24 -22.58 -26.38
N HIS A 94 2.49 -21.59 -25.53
CA HIS A 94 3.35 -20.46 -25.82
C HIS A 94 4.71 -20.61 -25.13
N ASP A 95 5.72 -19.92 -25.66
CA ASP A 95 7.07 -19.86 -25.07
C ASP A 95 7.08 -18.89 -23.87
N LEU A 96 6.46 -19.34 -22.77
CA LEU A 96 6.35 -18.57 -21.53
C LEU A 96 7.16 -19.21 -20.40
N GLY A 97 7.86 -18.39 -19.65
CA GLY A 97 8.70 -18.83 -18.54
C GLY A 97 9.45 -17.68 -17.88
N PRO A 98 10.48 -17.97 -17.08
CA PRO A 98 11.21 -16.93 -16.34
C PRO A 98 11.82 -15.84 -17.23
N GLU A 99 12.35 -16.22 -18.42
CA GLU A 99 12.93 -15.28 -19.37
C GLU A 99 11.87 -14.53 -20.21
N HIS A 100 10.71 -15.15 -20.43
CA HIS A 100 9.60 -14.64 -21.20
C HIS A 100 8.29 -14.69 -20.38
N PRO A 101 8.17 -13.90 -19.30
CA PRO A 101 7.01 -13.93 -18.42
C PRO A 101 5.74 -13.35 -19.07
N LEU A 102 4.61 -13.59 -18.41
CA LEU A 102 3.32 -13.02 -18.78
C LEU A 102 3.15 -11.62 -18.18
N ALA A 103 3.06 -10.59 -19.00
CA ALA A 103 2.70 -9.24 -18.53
C ALA A 103 1.17 -9.06 -18.51
N ILE A 104 0.63 -8.40 -17.48
CA ILE A 104 -0.81 -8.16 -17.34
C ILE A 104 -1.05 -6.65 -17.11
N LEU A 105 -1.69 -6.00 -18.07
CA LEU A 105 -2.13 -4.61 -18.03
C LEU A 105 -3.65 -4.53 -17.88
N ALA A 106 -4.14 -4.86 -16.69
CA ALA A 106 -5.56 -4.86 -16.39
C ALA A 106 -5.81 -4.41 -14.94
N PRO A 107 -6.94 -3.75 -14.65
CA PRO A 107 -7.41 -3.56 -13.29
C PRO A 107 -7.80 -4.91 -12.67
N ASN A 108 -8.13 -4.89 -11.38
CA ASN A 108 -8.64 -6.06 -10.69
C ASN A 108 -9.96 -6.51 -11.34
N SER A 109 -10.05 -7.79 -11.68
CA SER A 109 -11.26 -8.43 -12.23
C SER A 109 -11.18 -9.94 -12.07
N ILE A 110 -12.29 -10.63 -12.21
CA ILE A 110 -12.30 -12.10 -12.21
C ILE A 110 -11.42 -12.66 -13.33
N ASP A 111 -11.48 -12.09 -14.55
CA ASP A 111 -10.68 -12.58 -15.66
C ASP A 111 -9.18 -12.34 -15.44
N HIS A 112 -8.78 -11.20 -14.86
CA HIS A 112 -7.39 -10.96 -14.44
C HIS A 112 -6.92 -12.02 -13.43
N ALA A 113 -7.73 -12.30 -12.39
CA ALA A 113 -7.40 -13.31 -11.38
C ALA A 113 -7.22 -14.72 -11.99
N LEU A 114 -8.13 -15.12 -12.88
CA LEU A 114 -8.09 -16.45 -13.51
C LEU A 114 -6.86 -16.63 -14.39
N VAL A 115 -6.52 -15.62 -15.20
CA VAL A 115 -5.27 -15.63 -16.02
C VAL A 115 -4.04 -15.63 -15.14
N MET A 116 -4.00 -14.79 -14.10
CA MET A 116 -2.91 -14.73 -13.14
C MET A 116 -2.70 -16.10 -12.47
N LEU A 117 -3.77 -16.71 -11.95
CA LEU A 117 -3.70 -18.01 -11.29
C LEU A 117 -3.33 -19.13 -12.26
N ALA A 118 -3.79 -19.09 -13.51
CA ALA A 118 -3.45 -20.07 -14.53
C ALA A 118 -1.94 -20.08 -14.83
N ALA A 119 -1.35 -18.91 -14.99
CA ALA A 119 0.10 -18.79 -15.20
C ALA A 119 0.89 -19.30 -13.98
N LEU A 120 0.53 -18.82 -12.76
CA LEU A 120 1.18 -19.24 -11.52
C LEU A 120 1.04 -20.75 -11.25
N TYR A 121 -0.08 -21.34 -11.64
CA TYR A 121 -0.36 -22.77 -11.42
C TYR A 121 0.65 -23.67 -12.14
N VAL A 122 1.12 -23.26 -13.32
CA VAL A 122 2.06 -24.03 -14.16
C VAL A 122 3.49 -23.46 -14.14
N GLY A 123 3.79 -22.52 -13.23
CA GLY A 123 5.13 -21.97 -13.03
C GLY A 123 5.54 -20.91 -14.06
N ILE A 124 4.60 -20.29 -14.75
CA ILE A 124 4.85 -19.13 -15.60
C ILE A 124 4.83 -17.87 -14.73
N PRO A 125 5.94 -17.12 -14.60
CA PRO A 125 5.96 -15.88 -13.85
C PRO A 125 5.07 -14.83 -14.48
N ILE A 126 4.42 -14.02 -13.64
CA ILE A 126 3.59 -12.91 -14.09
C ILE A 126 4.20 -11.56 -13.72
N SER A 127 3.86 -10.53 -14.47
CA SER A 127 4.13 -9.14 -14.10
C SER A 127 2.86 -8.29 -14.28
N PRO A 128 2.04 -8.16 -13.22
CA PRO A 128 0.94 -7.20 -13.23
C PRO A 128 1.51 -5.78 -13.25
N MET A 129 1.05 -4.95 -14.16
CA MET A 129 1.49 -3.56 -14.35
C MET A 129 0.34 -2.59 -14.16
N ALA A 130 0.65 -1.37 -13.67
CA ALA A 130 -0.37 -0.35 -13.49
C ALA A 130 -0.99 0.07 -14.82
N PRO A 131 -2.33 -0.01 -14.99
CA PRO A 131 -3.03 0.49 -16.18
C PRO A 131 -2.69 1.95 -16.52
N ALA A 132 -2.38 2.76 -15.50
CA ALA A 132 -2.00 4.16 -15.66
C ALA A 132 -0.76 4.36 -16.56
N TYR A 133 0.14 3.38 -16.66
CA TYR A 133 1.31 3.48 -17.56
C TYR A 133 0.91 3.49 -19.04
N ALA A 134 -0.22 2.87 -19.38
CA ALA A 134 -0.78 2.88 -20.72
C ALA A 134 -1.83 4.00 -20.93
N LEU A 135 -2.68 4.26 -19.92
CA LEU A 135 -3.88 5.09 -20.09
C LEU A 135 -3.69 6.56 -19.70
N GLN A 136 -2.71 6.86 -18.83
CA GLN A 136 -2.49 8.22 -18.32
C GLN A 136 -1.13 8.81 -18.77
N SER A 137 -0.25 8.00 -19.32
CA SER A 137 1.06 8.43 -19.82
C SER A 137 0.93 8.99 -21.25
N ARG A 138 1.66 10.07 -21.55
CA ARG A 138 1.73 10.65 -22.90
C ARG A 138 2.82 10.05 -23.77
N ASP A 139 3.90 9.60 -23.15
CA ASP A 139 5.12 9.10 -23.80
C ASP A 139 5.36 7.60 -23.61
N TYR A 140 4.54 6.96 -22.80
CA TYR A 140 4.65 5.54 -22.43
C TYR A 140 6.04 5.11 -21.90
N ALA A 141 6.88 6.05 -21.45
CA ALA A 141 8.27 5.79 -21.13
C ALA A 141 8.45 4.70 -20.05
N LYS A 142 7.60 4.70 -19.01
CA LYS A 142 7.62 3.66 -17.97
C LYS A 142 7.18 2.30 -18.50
N LEU A 143 6.14 2.26 -19.34
CA LEU A 143 5.65 1.01 -19.95
C LEU A 143 6.72 0.39 -20.85
N THR A 144 7.31 1.19 -21.73
CA THR A 144 8.40 0.78 -22.64
C THR A 144 9.61 0.28 -21.85
N HIS A 145 9.98 0.98 -20.77
CA HIS A 145 11.06 0.53 -19.89
C HIS A 145 10.75 -0.83 -19.25
N ASN A 146 9.54 -0.98 -18.70
CA ASN A 146 9.14 -2.22 -18.05
C ASN A 146 9.14 -3.39 -19.02
N PHE A 147 8.61 -3.22 -20.24
CA PHE A 147 8.65 -4.27 -21.27
C PHE A 147 10.07 -4.62 -21.69
N ARG A 148 10.96 -3.62 -21.83
CA ARG A 148 12.38 -3.86 -22.15
C ARG A 148 13.10 -4.66 -21.05
N VAL A 149 12.83 -4.38 -19.77
CA VAL A 149 13.43 -5.10 -18.63
C VAL A 149 12.84 -6.50 -18.52
N LEU A 150 11.52 -6.61 -18.68
CA LEU A 150 10.77 -7.85 -18.48
C LEU A 150 10.95 -8.82 -19.64
N THR A 151 11.02 -8.33 -20.90
CA THR A 151 10.95 -9.14 -22.13
C THR A 151 9.79 -10.13 -22.14
N PRO A 152 8.52 -9.64 -22.06
CA PRO A 152 7.38 -10.54 -21.92
C PRO A 152 7.22 -11.43 -23.14
N GLY A 153 6.85 -12.71 -22.92
CA GLY A 153 6.48 -13.63 -24.00
C GLY A 153 5.03 -13.47 -24.45
N MET A 154 4.21 -12.81 -23.64
CA MET A 154 2.83 -12.46 -23.96
C MET A 154 2.39 -11.28 -23.07
N VAL A 155 1.48 -10.45 -23.62
CA VAL A 155 0.84 -9.36 -22.86
C VAL A 155 -0.68 -9.58 -22.83
N VAL A 156 -1.27 -9.49 -21.64
CA VAL A 156 -2.72 -9.49 -21.43
C VAL A 156 -3.16 -8.08 -21.12
N VAL A 157 -4.16 -7.58 -21.84
CA VAL A 157 -4.76 -6.25 -21.62
C VAL A 157 -6.23 -6.37 -21.25
N GLU A 158 -6.76 -5.42 -20.49
CA GLU A 158 -8.19 -5.42 -20.13
C GLU A 158 -9.08 -5.28 -21.37
N GLU A 159 -8.86 -4.21 -22.15
CA GLU A 159 -9.72 -3.74 -23.24
C GLU A 159 -8.85 -3.47 -24.47
N GLY A 160 -9.05 -4.22 -25.55
CA GLY A 160 -8.16 -4.17 -26.70
C GLY A 160 -8.01 -2.79 -27.32
N GLU A 161 -9.12 -2.13 -27.63
CA GLU A 161 -9.09 -0.80 -28.27
C GLU A 161 -8.49 0.28 -27.36
N LEU A 162 -8.76 0.23 -26.07
CA LEU A 162 -8.28 1.20 -25.08
C LEU A 162 -6.75 1.17 -24.96
N TYR A 163 -6.15 -0.01 -25.04
CA TYR A 163 -4.69 -0.20 -24.86
C TYR A 163 -3.91 -0.23 -26.18
N ARG A 164 -4.58 -0.25 -27.32
CA ARG A 164 -3.97 -0.46 -28.66
C ARG A 164 -2.79 0.48 -28.93
N THR A 165 -2.95 1.77 -28.71
CA THR A 165 -1.91 2.77 -29.00
C THR A 165 -0.68 2.58 -28.08
N ALA A 166 -0.91 2.35 -26.79
CA ALA A 166 0.17 2.14 -25.83
C ALA A 166 0.97 0.86 -26.13
N ILE A 167 0.28 -0.21 -26.48
CA ILE A 167 0.89 -1.49 -26.86
C ILE A 167 1.71 -1.34 -28.14
N ALA A 168 1.14 -0.75 -29.20
CA ALA A 168 1.83 -0.55 -30.49
C ALA A 168 3.08 0.35 -30.35
N SER A 169 3.08 1.28 -29.38
CA SER A 169 4.21 2.19 -29.13
C SER A 169 5.30 1.60 -28.23
N SER A 170 4.99 0.57 -27.43
CA SER A 170 5.88 0.11 -26.34
C SER A 170 6.32 -1.34 -26.46
N LEU A 171 5.63 -2.15 -27.26
CA LEU A 171 5.85 -3.59 -27.39
C LEU A 171 6.29 -3.95 -28.81
N ALA A 172 7.19 -4.93 -28.94
CA ALA A 172 7.57 -5.47 -30.24
C ALA A 172 6.38 -6.20 -30.91
N ALA A 173 6.24 -6.05 -32.21
CA ALA A 173 5.04 -6.48 -32.96
C ALA A 173 4.82 -8.00 -32.97
N GLU A 174 5.88 -8.78 -32.77
CA GLU A 174 5.85 -10.25 -32.72
C GLU A 174 5.32 -10.81 -31.41
N ILE A 175 5.24 -10.00 -30.35
CA ILE A 175 4.78 -10.46 -29.05
C ILE A 175 3.25 -10.58 -29.05
N PRO A 176 2.68 -11.77 -28.76
CA PRO A 176 1.24 -11.97 -28.74
C PRO A 176 0.57 -11.12 -27.66
N VAL A 177 -0.56 -10.53 -28.03
CA VAL A 177 -1.41 -9.74 -27.13
C VAL A 177 -2.80 -10.38 -27.02
N VAL A 178 -3.25 -10.60 -25.80
CA VAL A 178 -4.58 -11.14 -25.50
C VAL A 178 -5.41 -10.07 -24.81
N ALA A 179 -6.61 -9.80 -25.29
CA ALA A 179 -7.54 -8.90 -24.64
C ALA A 179 -8.58 -9.68 -23.82
N LEU A 180 -8.79 -9.27 -22.58
CA LEU A 180 -9.84 -9.83 -21.73
C LEU A 180 -11.22 -9.50 -22.30
N ARG A 181 -11.35 -8.30 -22.87
CA ARG A 181 -12.57 -7.80 -23.52
C ARG A 181 -12.25 -7.04 -24.82
N ASN A 182 -13.17 -7.08 -25.78
CA ASN A 182 -13.16 -6.29 -27.00
C ASN A 182 -11.77 -6.23 -27.69
N PRO A 183 -11.25 -7.35 -28.20
CA PRO A 183 -9.91 -7.39 -28.80
C PRO A 183 -9.82 -6.43 -29.99
N ALA A 184 -8.75 -5.63 -30.04
CA ALA A 184 -8.42 -4.81 -31.19
C ALA A 184 -7.81 -5.66 -32.32
N PRO A 185 -7.76 -5.15 -33.58
CA PRO A 185 -7.09 -5.85 -34.67
C PRO A 185 -5.66 -6.27 -34.30
N GLY A 186 -5.34 -7.55 -34.51
CA GLY A 186 -4.05 -8.16 -34.14
C GLY A 186 -3.97 -8.69 -32.72
N MET A 187 -5.00 -8.50 -31.90
CA MET A 187 -5.10 -9.08 -30.56
C MET A 187 -6.00 -10.31 -30.55
N ALA A 188 -5.66 -11.30 -29.75
CA ALA A 188 -6.49 -12.49 -29.54
C ALA A 188 -7.49 -12.28 -28.40
N PRO A 189 -8.70 -12.85 -28.45
CA PRO A 189 -9.60 -12.83 -27.31
C PRO A 189 -9.14 -13.83 -26.23
N LEU A 190 -9.46 -13.56 -24.94
CA LEU A 190 -9.16 -14.47 -23.82
C LEU A 190 -9.63 -15.93 -24.08
N ALA A 191 -10.77 -16.08 -24.76
CA ALA A 191 -11.34 -17.39 -25.10
C ALA A 191 -10.38 -18.25 -25.94
N SER A 192 -9.43 -17.63 -26.69
CA SER A 192 -8.44 -18.35 -27.49
C SER A 192 -7.43 -19.14 -26.64
N LEU A 193 -7.27 -18.82 -25.36
CA LEU A 193 -6.41 -19.54 -24.43
C LEU A 193 -7.11 -20.74 -23.76
N ARG A 194 -8.44 -20.81 -23.79
CA ARG A 194 -9.18 -21.91 -23.16
C ARG A 194 -9.04 -23.21 -23.92
N ARG A 195 -8.75 -24.29 -23.19
CA ARG A 195 -8.65 -25.64 -23.75
C ARG A 195 -9.64 -26.59 -23.09
N THR A 196 -9.86 -27.71 -23.71
CA THR A 196 -10.80 -28.71 -23.19
C THR A 196 -10.18 -29.53 -22.05
N ARG A 197 -11.04 -30.08 -21.18
CA ARG A 197 -10.63 -30.87 -20.00
C ARG A 197 -9.76 -32.10 -20.33
N ALA A 198 -9.79 -32.62 -21.56
CA ALA A 198 -9.03 -33.79 -21.95
C ALA A 198 -7.49 -33.61 -21.91
N GLN A 199 -7.00 -32.38 -21.75
CA GLN A 199 -5.56 -32.07 -21.81
C GLN A 199 -4.94 -31.68 -20.45
N TRP A 200 -5.64 -31.90 -19.32
CA TRP A 200 -5.15 -31.49 -17.99
C TRP A 200 -3.95 -32.25 -17.48
N ASP A 201 -3.63 -33.42 -18.01
CA ASP A 201 -2.42 -34.18 -17.64
C ASP A 201 -1.14 -33.37 -17.86
N ARG A 202 -1.08 -32.58 -18.95
CA ARG A 202 0.04 -31.69 -19.24
C ARG A 202 0.13 -30.54 -18.21
N VAL A 203 -1.01 -29.97 -17.83
CA VAL A 203 -1.10 -28.93 -16.79
C VAL A 203 -0.61 -29.49 -15.45
N MET A 204 -1.06 -30.68 -15.05
CA MET A 204 -0.67 -31.32 -13.80
C MET A 204 0.83 -31.68 -13.79
N GLN A 205 1.39 -32.11 -14.94
CA GLN A 205 2.82 -32.35 -15.08
C GLN A 205 3.63 -31.05 -14.95
N ALA A 206 3.20 -29.94 -15.55
CA ALA A 206 3.84 -28.64 -15.39
C ALA A 206 3.75 -28.17 -13.92
N ALA A 207 2.57 -28.25 -13.32
CA ALA A 207 2.32 -27.88 -11.94
C ALA A 207 3.18 -28.64 -10.93
N SER A 208 3.47 -29.92 -11.18
CA SER A 208 4.33 -30.74 -10.29
C SER A 208 5.80 -30.29 -10.26
N ARG A 209 6.22 -29.45 -11.19
CA ARG A 209 7.59 -28.88 -11.25
C ARG A 209 7.70 -27.52 -10.53
N VAL A 210 6.57 -26.94 -10.16
CA VAL A 210 6.53 -25.67 -9.44
C VAL A 210 6.88 -25.92 -7.98
N GLY A 211 7.88 -25.21 -7.48
CA GLY A 211 8.32 -25.32 -6.08
C GLY A 211 8.66 -23.96 -5.48
N PRO A 212 9.14 -23.93 -4.24
CA PRO A 212 9.36 -22.68 -3.48
C PRO A 212 10.29 -21.69 -4.19
N GLN A 213 11.28 -22.18 -4.94
CA GLN A 213 12.25 -21.33 -5.66
C GLN A 213 11.76 -20.87 -7.03
N THR A 214 10.64 -21.42 -7.53
CA THR A 214 10.05 -20.98 -8.79
C THR A 214 9.63 -19.51 -8.68
N VAL A 215 10.05 -18.69 -9.64
CA VAL A 215 9.64 -17.29 -9.69
C VAL A 215 8.15 -17.22 -10.00
N ALA A 216 7.41 -16.53 -9.14
CA ALA A 216 5.97 -16.32 -9.29
C ALA A 216 5.66 -14.97 -9.94
N LYS A 217 6.30 -13.91 -9.46
CA LYS A 217 6.01 -12.54 -9.93
C LYS A 217 7.27 -11.71 -10.10
N TYR A 218 7.23 -10.84 -11.11
CA TYR A 218 8.09 -9.67 -11.25
C TYR A 218 7.26 -8.42 -10.97
N LEU A 219 7.45 -7.80 -9.80
CA LEU A 219 6.72 -6.60 -9.43
C LEU A 219 7.62 -5.37 -9.61
N PHE A 220 7.18 -4.44 -10.45
CA PHE A 220 7.92 -3.20 -10.66
C PHE A 220 7.67 -2.22 -9.50
N THR A 221 8.77 -1.71 -8.92
CA THR A 221 8.72 -0.67 -7.89
C THR A 221 9.28 0.62 -8.46
N SER A 222 8.52 1.69 -8.34
CA SER A 222 9.01 3.04 -8.63
C SER A 222 9.84 3.51 -7.45
N GLY A 223 11.17 3.40 -7.54
CA GLY A 223 12.06 4.14 -6.66
C GLY A 223 11.81 5.65 -6.82
N SER A 224 11.98 6.42 -5.76
CA SER A 224 11.71 7.88 -5.73
C SER A 224 12.55 8.69 -6.75
N THR A 225 13.53 8.09 -7.40
CA THR A 225 14.56 8.81 -8.20
C THR A 225 14.93 8.15 -9.52
N SER A 226 14.44 6.96 -9.85
CA SER A 226 14.90 6.19 -11.02
C SER A 226 13.75 5.42 -11.70
N MET A 227 14.03 4.91 -12.90
CA MET A 227 13.12 4.01 -13.60
C MET A 227 12.80 2.78 -12.74
N PRO A 228 11.58 2.19 -12.87
CA PRO A 228 11.15 1.07 -12.05
C PRO A 228 12.11 -0.14 -12.12
N LYS A 229 12.31 -0.81 -10.97
CA LYS A 229 13.05 -2.07 -10.88
C LYS A 229 12.08 -3.22 -10.71
N ALA A 230 12.35 -4.36 -11.35
CA ALA A 230 11.54 -5.56 -11.22
C ALA A 230 12.03 -6.39 -10.02
N VAL A 231 11.22 -6.45 -8.97
CA VAL A 231 11.47 -7.25 -7.77
C VAL A 231 11.06 -8.69 -8.03
N ILE A 232 11.93 -9.64 -7.75
CA ILE A 232 11.62 -11.07 -7.84
C ILE A 232 10.83 -11.50 -6.61
N ASN A 233 9.64 -12.08 -6.83
CA ASN A 233 8.88 -12.78 -5.81
C ASN A 233 8.74 -14.26 -6.21
N THR A 234 9.23 -15.19 -5.38
CA THR A 234 9.08 -16.62 -5.60
C THR A 234 7.80 -17.15 -4.95
N HIS A 235 7.38 -18.36 -5.33
CA HIS A 235 6.25 -19.04 -4.68
C HIS A 235 6.50 -19.21 -3.18
N GLY A 236 7.70 -19.62 -2.76
CA GLY A 236 8.05 -19.79 -1.35
C GLY A 236 7.98 -18.50 -0.54
N MET A 237 8.43 -17.36 -1.10
CA MET A 237 8.30 -16.06 -0.46
C MET A 237 6.83 -15.71 -0.18
N LEU A 238 5.97 -15.91 -1.17
CA LEU A 238 4.54 -15.58 -1.09
C LEU A 238 3.79 -16.54 -0.16
N CYS A 239 4.17 -17.81 -0.15
CA CYS A 239 3.63 -18.82 0.77
C CYS A 239 4.06 -18.53 2.22
N ALA A 240 5.33 -18.21 2.45
CA ALA A 240 5.84 -17.83 3.77
C ALA A 240 5.10 -16.59 4.31
N ASN A 241 4.97 -15.55 3.48
CA ASN A 241 4.26 -14.34 3.90
C ASN A 241 2.76 -14.57 4.16
N SER A 242 2.13 -15.51 3.45
CA SER A 242 0.74 -15.90 3.71
C SER A 242 0.58 -16.70 5.00
N GLN A 243 1.56 -17.58 5.32
CA GLN A 243 1.60 -18.29 6.60
C GLN A 243 1.85 -17.34 7.77
N MET A 244 2.76 -16.36 7.63
CA MET A 244 2.95 -15.29 8.61
C MET A 244 1.63 -14.59 8.96
N LYS A 245 0.84 -14.22 7.94
CA LYS A 245 -0.49 -13.58 8.15
C LYS A 245 -1.47 -14.48 8.89
N ARG A 246 -1.47 -15.77 8.60
CA ARG A 246 -2.31 -16.74 9.30
C ARG A 246 -1.92 -16.88 10.78
N GLN A 247 -0.62 -16.83 11.10
CA GLN A 247 -0.15 -16.86 12.49
C GLN A 247 -0.42 -15.54 13.24
N ILE A 248 -0.33 -14.40 12.54
CA ILE A 248 -0.73 -13.08 13.09
C ILE A 248 -2.22 -13.07 13.44
N ALA A 249 -3.07 -13.61 12.58
CA ALA A 249 -4.52 -13.61 12.71
C ALA A 249 -5.07 -15.05 12.72
N PRO A 250 -4.90 -15.82 13.83
CA PRO A 250 -5.26 -17.24 13.87
C PRO A 250 -6.74 -17.52 13.62
N PHE A 251 -7.64 -16.55 13.79
CA PHE A 251 -9.06 -16.70 13.43
C PHE A 251 -9.28 -17.02 11.94
N LEU A 252 -8.32 -16.70 11.07
CA LEU A 252 -8.36 -17.07 9.63
C LEU A 252 -8.36 -18.59 9.40
N MET A 253 -7.94 -19.38 10.42
CA MET A 253 -8.04 -20.85 10.37
C MET A 253 -9.43 -21.34 10.76
N ASP A 254 -10.18 -20.57 11.53
CA ASP A 254 -11.48 -20.95 12.07
C ASP A 254 -12.62 -20.53 11.13
N GLU A 255 -12.48 -19.34 10.53
CA GLU A 255 -13.52 -18.73 9.68
C GLU A 255 -12.91 -18.28 8.35
N PRO A 256 -13.54 -18.64 7.20
CA PRO A 256 -13.10 -18.12 5.91
C PRO A 256 -13.32 -16.60 5.85
N PRO A 257 -12.28 -15.81 5.51
CA PRO A 257 -12.39 -14.36 5.50
C PRO A 257 -13.27 -13.83 4.36
N ILE A 258 -13.96 -12.73 4.63
CA ILE A 258 -14.67 -11.93 3.62
C ILE A 258 -14.00 -10.56 3.56
N MET A 259 -13.56 -10.16 2.38
CA MET A 259 -12.99 -8.83 2.14
C MET A 259 -13.74 -8.09 1.04
N VAL A 260 -13.85 -6.78 1.23
CA VAL A 260 -14.15 -5.79 0.18
C VAL A 260 -12.86 -5.02 -0.05
N ASP A 261 -12.24 -5.15 -1.24
CA ASP A 261 -10.91 -4.60 -1.49
C ASP A 261 -10.75 -4.02 -2.89
N TRP A 262 -10.27 -2.79 -2.94
CA TRP A 262 -9.95 -2.04 -4.16
C TRP A 262 -8.45 -2.06 -4.51
N ALA A 263 -7.59 -2.50 -3.57
CA ALA A 263 -6.14 -2.38 -3.71
C ALA A 263 -5.65 -3.06 -4.99
N PRO A 264 -4.88 -2.36 -5.85
CA PRO A 264 -4.53 -2.89 -7.17
C PRO A 264 -3.57 -4.07 -7.07
N TRP A 265 -3.78 -5.10 -7.91
CA TRP A 265 -2.97 -6.33 -7.87
C TRP A 265 -1.58 -6.20 -8.49
N ASN A 266 -1.31 -5.10 -9.20
CA ASN A 266 0.04 -4.73 -9.59
C ASN A 266 0.87 -4.17 -8.42
N HIS A 267 0.23 -3.92 -7.27
CA HIS A 267 0.88 -3.53 -6.03
C HIS A 267 0.91 -4.69 -5.03
N THR A 268 2.03 -4.84 -4.32
CA THR A 268 2.25 -5.95 -3.38
C THR A 268 1.19 -6.06 -2.27
N ALA A 269 0.58 -4.93 -1.82
CA ALA A 269 -0.50 -4.95 -0.83
C ALA A 269 -1.77 -5.64 -1.37
N GLY A 270 -2.24 -5.26 -2.57
CA GLY A 270 -3.40 -5.90 -3.18
C GLY A 270 -3.11 -7.31 -3.66
N GLY A 271 -2.06 -7.45 -4.51
CA GLY A 271 -1.78 -8.70 -5.23
C GLY A 271 -1.06 -9.79 -4.41
N ASN A 272 -0.20 -9.42 -3.45
CA ASN A 272 0.54 -10.39 -2.61
C ASN A 272 -0.04 -10.51 -1.21
N SER A 273 -0.78 -9.52 -0.72
CA SER A 273 -1.35 -9.58 0.62
C SER A 273 -2.84 -9.89 0.59
N ASN A 274 -3.67 -8.95 0.14
CA ASN A 274 -5.12 -9.06 0.28
C ASN A 274 -5.70 -10.22 -0.54
N PHE A 275 -5.30 -10.34 -1.80
CA PHE A 275 -5.72 -11.46 -2.65
C PHE A 275 -5.27 -12.83 -2.06
N HIS A 276 -4.03 -12.92 -1.56
CA HIS A 276 -3.53 -14.17 -0.99
C HIS A 276 -4.13 -14.50 0.39
N ILE A 277 -4.52 -13.51 1.21
CA ILE A 277 -5.28 -13.78 2.45
C ILE A 277 -6.56 -14.54 2.11
N ILE A 278 -7.27 -14.11 1.07
CA ILE A 278 -8.51 -14.76 0.64
C ILE A 278 -8.23 -16.16 0.09
N LEU A 279 -7.33 -16.28 -0.87
CA LEU A 279 -7.06 -17.55 -1.52
C LEU A 279 -6.46 -18.59 -0.54
N HIS A 280 -5.51 -18.20 0.32
CA HIS A 280 -4.87 -19.10 1.28
C HIS A 280 -5.85 -19.64 2.33
N ASN A 281 -6.83 -18.82 2.75
CA ASN A 281 -7.77 -19.16 3.82
C ASN A 281 -9.18 -19.54 3.34
N GLY A 282 -9.37 -19.66 2.02
CA GLY A 282 -10.66 -20.09 1.44
C GLY A 282 -11.77 -19.07 1.62
N GLY A 283 -11.44 -17.81 1.62
CA GLY A 283 -12.36 -16.71 1.80
C GLY A 283 -13.06 -16.27 0.52
N THR A 284 -13.81 -15.18 0.61
CA THR A 284 -14.49 -14.51 -0.50
C THR A 284 -13.97 -13.09 -0.65
N LEU A 285 -13.53 -12.74 -1.85
CA LEU A 285 -13.12 -11.37 -2.20
C LEU A 285 -14.20 -10.71 -3.05
N TYR A 286 -14.77 -9.64 -2.54
CA TYR A 286 -15.56 -8.69 -3.30
C TYR A 286 -14.62 -7.66 -3.89
N ILE A 287 -14.45 -7.67 -5.22
CA ILE A 287 -13.61 -6.73 -5.94
C ILE A 287 -14.30 -5.37 -5.95
N ASP A 288 -13.76 -4.43 -5.19
CA ASP A 288 -14.32 -3.10 -5.04
C ASP A 288 -13.93 -2.22 -6.24
N PRO A 289 -14.90 -1.71 -7.02
CA PRO A 289 -14.64 -0.83 -8.16
C PRO A 289 -14.28 0.59 -7.75
N GLY A 290 -14.49 0.94 -6.47
CA GLY A 290 -14.20 2.28 -5.95
C GLY A 290 -12.71 2.55 -5.72
N LYS A 291 -12.40 3.76 -5.29
CA LYS A 291 -11.04 4.24 -4.94
C LYS A 291 -11.12 5.19 -3.76
N PRO A 292 -10.07 5.35 -2.95
CA PRO A 292 -10.05 6.26 -1.80
C PRO A 292 -9.87 7.73 -2.21
N THR A 293 -10.70 8.19 -3.13
CA THR A 293 -10.81 9.60 -3.54
C THR A 293 -12.29 10.02 -3.52
N PRO A 294 -12.63 11.27 -3.21
CA PRO A 294 -14.02 11.70 -3.09
C PRO A 294 -14.89 11.32 -4.29
N ALA A 295 -14.38 11.51 -5.52
CA ALA A 295 -15.12 11.24 -6.75
C ALA A 295 -15.34 9.74 -7.02
N LEU A 296 -14.46 8.86 -6.53
CA LEU A 296 -14.48 7.42 -6.84
C LEU A 296 -14.81 6.55 -5.62
N PHE A 297 -15.12 7.14 -4.46
CA PHE A 297 -15.45 6.40 -3.24
C PHE A 297 -16.91 5.90 -3.16
N PRO A 298 -17.91 6.55 -3.78
CA PRO A 298 -19.30 6.12 -3.68
C PRO A 298 -19.57 4.65 -4.02
N PRO A 299 -18.98 4.02 -5.06
CA PRO A 299 -19.15 2.59 -5.30
C PRO A 299 -18.67 1.69 -4.15
N SER A 300 -17.58 2.09 -3.45
CA SER A 300 -17.12 1.37 -2.24
C SER A 300 -18.16 1.41 -1.13
N LEU A 301 -18.81 2.56 -0.91
CA LEU A 301 -19.87 2.71 0.09
C LEU A 301 -21.07 1.83 -0.24
N GLU A 302 -21.51 1.79 -1.49
CA GLU A 302 -22.62 0.95 -1.94
C GLU A 302 -22.32 -0.53 -1.69
N LEU A 303 -21.09 -0.97 -1.99
CA LEU A 303 -20.68 -2.34 -1.75
C LEU A 303 -20.59 -2.67 -0.26
N LEU A 304 -20.03 -1.79 0.57
CA LEU A 304 -19.94 -1.95 2.02
C LEU A 304 -21.31 -1.92 2.72
N ARG A 305 -22.33 -1.28 2.13
CA ARG A 305 -23.71 -1.36 2.62
C ARG A 305 -24.37 -2.72 2.39
N ARG A 306 -23.88 -3.48 1.41
CA ARG A 306 -24.40 -4.84 1.08
C ARG A 306 -23.59 -5.94 1.74
N VAL A 307 -22.29 -5.72 1.93
CA VAL A 307 -21.34 -6.74 2.41
C VAL A 307 -20.71 -6.27 3.72
N SER A 308 -20.88 -7.07 4.79
CA SER A 308 -20.14 -6.88 6.04
C SER A 308 -18.85 -7.69 5.97
N PRO A 309 -17.66 -7.05 5.87
CA PRO A 309 -16.40 -7.77 5.79
C PRO A 309 -15.97 -8.33 7.15
N THR A 310 -15.18 -9.41 7.17
CA THR A 310 -14.60 -9.93 8.41
C THR A 310 -13.27 -9.25 8.75
N LEU A 311 -12.57 -8.75 7.74
CA LEU A 311 -11.42 -7.88 7.89
C LEU A 311 -11.49 -6.79 6.81
N TYR A 312 -11.10 -5.57 7.18
CA TYR A 312 -11.14 -4.45 6.26
C TYR A 312 -9.78 -3.77 6.19
N PHE A 313 -9.24 -3.74 4.97
CA PHE A 313 -8.00 -3.04 4.65
C PHE A 313 -8.32 -1.74 3.91
N ASN A 314 -7.67 -0.66 4.28
CA ASN A 314 -7.66 0.56 3.46
C ASN A 314 -6.39 1.37 3.72
N VAL A 315 -6.15 2.35 2.85
CA VAL A 315 -5.20 3.43 3.13
C VAL A 315 -5.85 4.45 4.05
N PRO A 316 -5.10 5.29 4.78
CA PRO A 316 -5.66 6.29 5.69
C PRO A 316 -6.77 7.14 5.06
N ARG A 317 -6.56 7.61 3.82
CA ARG A 317 -7.57 8.41 3.10
C ARG A 317 -8.90 7.69 2.92
N GLY A 318 -8.89 6.37 2.73
CA GLY A 318 -10.13 5.59 2.63
C GLY A 318 -10.92 5.56 3.95
N TYR A 319 -10.23 5.47 5.08
CA TYR A 319 -10.88 5.58 6.40
C TYR A 319 -11.40 7.00 6.68
N GLU A 320 -10.64 8.02 6.30
CA GLU A 320 -11.07 9.43 6.42
C GLU A 320 -12.36 9.71 5.63
N LEU A 321 -12.50 9.09 4.45
CA LEU A 321 -13.72 9.19 3.64
C LEU A 321 -14.86 8.34 4.21
N LEU A 322 -14.56 7.21 4.86
CA LEU A 322 -15.58 6.31 5.40
C LEU A 322 -16.22 6.84 6.70
N VAL A 323 -15.41 7.40 7.61
CA VAL A 323 -15.84 7.84 8.94
C VAL A 323 -17.08 8.74 8.92
N PRO A 324 -17.18 9.80 8.10
CA PRO A 324 -18.37 10.65 8.05
C PRO A 324 -19.65 9.90 7.68
N HIS A 325 -19.57 8.89 6.82
CA HIS A 325 -20.72 8.08 6.43
C HIS A 325 -21.16 7.12 7.54
N LEU A 326 -20.21 6.59 8.31
CA LEU A 326 -20.50 5.79 9.51
C LEU A 326 -21.11 6.65 10.61
N GLU A 327 -20.69 7.90 10.78
CA GLU A 327 -21.27 8.83 11.75
C GLU A 327 -22.70 9.22 11.40
N ALA A 328 -22.96 9.47 10.13
CA ALA A 328 -24.27 9.92 9.65
C ALA A 328 -25.33 8.80 9.65
N ASP A 329 -24.93 7.53 9.61
CA ASP A 329 -25.82 6.37 9.45
C ASP A 329 -25.44 5.24 10.41
N MET A 330 -26.13 5.19 11.56
CA MET A 330 -25.87 4.17 12.59
C MET A 330 -26.29 2.75 12.15
N GLU A 331 -27.22 2.60 11.23
CA GLU A 331 -27.57 1.29 10.67
C GLU A 331 -26.45 0.76 9.80
N PHE A 332 -25.90 1.62 8.95
CA PHE A 332 -24.70 1.30 8.18
C PHE A 332 -23.50 0.99 9.09
N SER A 333 -23.28 1.78 10.15
CA SER A 333 -22.23 1.51 11.14
C SER A 333 -22.37 0.12 11.76
N ARG A 334 -23.60 -0.27 12.21
CA ARG A 334 -23.84 -1.60 12.76
C ARG A 334 -23.58 -2.69 11.74
N HIS A 335 -24.00 -2.49 10.49
CA HIS A 335 -23.75 -3.43 9.41
C HIS A 335 -22.26 -3.58 9.12
N PHE A 336 -21.54 -2.47 8.99
CA PHE A 336 -20.11 -2.46 8.70
C PHE A 336 -19.27 -3.14 9.79
N PHE A 337 -19.51 -2.79 11.07
CA PHE A 337 -18.73 -3.35 12.18
C PHE A 337 -19.19 -4.73 12.65
N ARG A 338 -20.32 -5.26 12.15
CA ARG A 338 -20.93 -6.52 12.62
C ARG A 338 -19.96 -7.68 12.67
N ASP A 339 -19.26 -7.94 11.56
CA ASP A 339 -18.44 -9.13 11.36
C ASP A 339 -16.93 -8.84 11.42
N ILE A 340 -16.52 -7.57 11.43
CA ILE A 340 -15.11 -7.15 11.42
C ILE A 340 -14.37 -7.69 12.66
N LYS A 341 -13.28 -8.41 12.42
CA LYS A 341 -12.37 -8.92 13.45
C LYS A 341 -11.29 -7.90 13.79
N PHE A 342 -10.72 -7.24 12.77
CA PHE A 342 -9.81 -6.11 12.92
C PHE A 342 -9.84 -5.19 11.70
N LEU A 343 -9.42 -3.95 11.91
CA LEU A 343 -9.21 -2.94 10.87
C LEU A 343 -7.71 -2.84 10.59
N TRP A 344 -7.34 -2.77 9.33
CA TRP A 344 -5.95 -2.72 8.92
C TRP A 344 -5.70 -1.56 7.95
N TYR A 345 -4.68 -0.76 8.24
CA TYR A 345 -4.25 0.29 7.33
C TYR A 345 -2.75 0.18 7.01
N ALA A 346 -2.35 0.67 5.84
CA ALA A 346 -0.96 0.72 5.40
C ALA A 346 -0.72 1.87 4.42
N ALA A 347 0.50 2.00 3.94
CA ALA A 347 1.00 2.97 2.96
C ALA A 347 1.23 4.39 3.51
N ALA A 348 0.58 4.81 4.57
CA ALA A 348 0.77 6.08 5.26
C ALA A 348 0.32 5.96 6.72
N SER A 349 0.62 6.95 7.55
CA SER A 349 0.14 7.00 8.93
C SER A 349 -1.33 7.41 8.98
N LEU A 350 -2.15 6.65 9.73
CA LEU A 350 -3.53 7.02 10.04
C LEU A 350 -3.53 8.11 11.12
N GLN A 351 -4.36 9.13 10.93
CA GLN A 351 -4.52 10.19 11.92
C GLN A 351 -5.02 9.66 13.24
N ALA A 352 -4.53 10.22 14.34
CA ALA A 352 -5.02 9.88 15.67
C ALA A 352 -6.53 10.11 15.80
N ALA A 353 -7.06 11.23 15.26
CA ALA A 353 -8.48 11.52 15.25
C ALA A 353 -9.29 10.43 14.56
N THR A 354 -8.94 10.08 13.31
CA THR A 354 -9.62 9.02 12.54
C THR A 354 -9.53 7.66 13.26
N TRP A 355 -8.36 7.36 13.85
CA TRP A 355 -8.16 6.15 14.64
C TRP A 355 -9.13 6.09 15.84
N PHE A 356 -9.25 7.18 16.60
CA PHE A 356 -10.18 7.29 17.74
C PHE A 356 -11.65 7.31 17.31
N ASP A 357 -11.97 7.91 16.15
CA ASP A 357 -13.34 7.90 15.62
C ASP A 357 -13.79 6.49 15.23
N LEU A 358 -12.92 5.71 14.58
CA LEU A 358 -13.21 4.30 14.27
C LEU A 358 -13.48 3.49 15.55
N ASP A 359 -12.66 3.67 16.59
CA ASP A 359 -12.81 2.98 17.87
C ASP A 359 -14.13 3.39 18.57
N ARG A 360 -14.44 4.69 18.60
CA ARG A 360 -15.68 5.25 19.13
C ARG A 360 -16.92 4.74 18.39
N LEU A 361 -16.87 4.73 17.05
CA LEU A 361 -17.97 4.29 16.20
C LEU A 361 -18.23 2.79 16.35
N ALA A 362 -17.18 1.98 16.41
CA ALA A 362 -17.30 0.55 16.68
C ALA A 362 -17.98 0.29 18.03
N LEU A 363 -17.54 0.98 19.09
CA LEU A 363 -18.15 0.87 20.41
C LEU A 363 -19.63 1.26 20.40
N ALA A 364 -19.99 2.37 19.74
CA ALA A 364 -21.37 2.83 19.63
C ALA A 364 -22.24 1.87 18.80
N ALA A 365 -21.70 1.29 17.75
CA ALA A 365 -22.43 0.45 16.81
C ALA A 365 -22.66 -0.98 17.33
N VAL A 366 -21.63 -1.59 17.92
CA VAL A 366 -21.62 -3.04 18.28
C VAL A 366 -21.26 -3.31 19.75
N GLY A 367 -21.01 -2.28 20.55
CA GLY A 367 -20.73 -2.42 21.99
C GLY A 367 -19.33 -2.95 22.34
N GLU A 368 -18.43 -3.04 21.35
CA GLU A 368 -17.07 -3.58 21.49
C GLU A 368 -16.07 -2.68 20.77
N ARG A 369 -14.85 -2.62 21.29
CA ARG A 369 -13.72 -2.06 20.58
C ARG A 369 -13.20 -3.06 19.54
N ILE A 370 -12.81 -2.58 18.38
CA ILE A 370 -12.22 -3.40 17.31
C ILE A 370 -10.76 -2.99 17.15
N LEU A 371 -9.87 -3.97 17.15
CA LEU A 371 -8.44 -3.73 16.99
C LEU A 371 -8.16 -3.07 15.64
N THR A 372 -7.57 -1.88 15.66
CA THR A 372 -7.07 -1.17 14.49
C THR A 372 -5.56 -1.26 14.48
N VAL A 373 -4.96 -1.81 13.42
CA VAL A 373 -3.52 -2.06 13.33
C VAL A 373 -2.93 -1.52 12.03
N SER A 374 -1.63 -1.28 12.10
CA SER A 374 -0.80 -1.07 10.92
C SER A 374 0.27 -2.15 10.83
N GLY A 375 1.01 -2.13 9.74
CA GLY A 375 2.19 -2.94 9.53
C GLY A 375 3.15 -2.23 8.60
N LEU A 376 4.39 -2.70 8.56
CA LEU A 376 5.40 -2.22 7.64
C LEU A 376 5.92 -3.36 6.79
N GLY A 377 6.20 -3.02 5.56
CA GLY A 377 6.82 -3.88 4.59
C GLY A 377 6.83 -3.25 3.21
N MET A 378 7.37 -3.96 2.26
CA MET A 378 7.61 -3.45 0.91
C MET A 378 7.50 -4.59 -0.09
N THR A 379 7.59 -4.29 -1.38
CA THR A 379 7.53 -5.32 -2.43
C THR A 379 8.61 -6.38 -2.23
N GLU A 380 9.77 -5.96 -1.75
CA GLU A 380 10.92 -6.79 -1.47
C GLU A 380 10.74 -7.71 -0.24
N THR A 381 9.71 -7.49 0.59
CA THR A 381 9.35 -8.36 1.72
C THR A 381 8.00 -9.09 1.55
N SER A 382 7.32 -9.00 0.39
CA SER A 382 6.18 -9.81 -0.12
C SER A 382 4.79 -9.69 0.56
N PRO A 383 4.31 -8.64 1.20
CA PRO A 383 4.97 -7.42 1.64
C PRO A 383 5.34 -7.37 3.13
N ILE A 384 4.70 -8.17 4.04
CA ILE A 384 4.71 -7.92 5.48
C ILE A 384 6.07 -8.31 6.11
N ALA A 385 6.64 -7.38 6.88
CA ALA A 385 7.81 -7.61 7.73
C ALA A 385 7.50 -7.34 9.22
N LEU A 386 6.70 -6.30 9.49
CA LEU A 386 6.21 -5.98 10.84
C LEU A 386 4.68 -5.90 10.82
N PHE A 387 4.06 -6.20 11.96
CA PHE A 387 2.62 -6.07 12.12
C PHE A 387 2.23 -5.73 13.55
N GLY A 388 1.16 -4.91 13.70
CA GLY A 388 0.62 -4.54 15.00
C GLY A 388 -0.17 -5.66 15.67
N ASN A 389 -0.35 -5.53 16.99
CA ASN A 389 -1.19 -6.39 17.81
C ASN A 389 -1.77 -5.61 18.99
N HIS A 390 -2.44 -6.24 19.94
CA HIS A 390 -3.03 -5.56 21.09
C HIS A 390 -2.03 -4.80 21.98
N GLN A 391 -0.76 -5.18 21.99
CA GLN A 391 0.30 -4.50 22.75
C GLN A 391 1.03 -3.46 21.91
N ALA A 392 1.21 -3.73 20.62
CA ALA A 392 1.90 -2.88 19.65
C ALA A 392 0.89 -2.28 18.66
N THR A 393 0.03 -1.39 19.15
CA THR A 393 -0.96 -0.68 18.34
C THR A 393 -1.13 0.76 18.81
N GLY A 394 -1.64 1.59 17.92
CA GLY A 394 -1.90 3.01 18.15
C GLY A 394 -1.49 3.87 16.96
N PRO A 395 -1.81 5.16 16.97
CA PRO A 395 -1.42 6.06 15.90
C PRO A 395 0.10 6.06 15.65
N GLY A 396 0.50 5.76 14.40
CA GLY A 396 1.90 5.71 13.97
C GLY A 396 2.69 4.47 14.40
N VAL A 397 2.11 3.56 15.19
CA VAL A 397 2.76 2.29 15.56
C VAL A 397 2.63 1.30 14.40
N ILE A 398 3.76 0.72 13.97
CA ILE A 398 3.83 -0.23 12.85
C ILE A 398 4.00 -1.68 13.32
N GLY A 399 4.03 -1.91 14.62
CA GLY A 399 4.07 -3.24 15.22
C GLY A 399 5.46 -3.78 15.52
N ILE A 400 5.56 -5.10 15.53
CA ILE A 400 6.74 -5.91 15.84
C ILE A 400 7.04 -6.85 14.67
N PRO A 401 8.26 -7.44 14.57
CA PRO A 401 8.56 -8.43 13.53
C PRO A 401 7.58 -9.60 13.56
N VAL A 402 7.18 -10.04 12.36
CA VAL A 402 6.31 -11.21 12.20
C VAL A 402 7.11 -12.52 12.36
N PRO A 403 6.46 -13.68 12.63
CA PRO A 403 7.14 -14.96 12.71
C PRO A 403 8.06 -15.24 11.53
N GLY A 404 9.31 -15.64 11.79
CA GLY A 404 10.32 -15.90 10.76
C GLY A 404 11.04 -14.66 10.19
N MET A 405 10.66 -13.45 10.62
CA MET A 405 11.33 -12.20 10.24
C MET A 405 12.33 -11.77 11.30
N GLU A 406 13.54 -11.42 10.88
CA GLU A 406 14.56 -10.78 11.70
C GLU A 406 14.85 -9.36 11.21
N LEU A 407 14.91 -8.42 12.13
CA LEU A 407 15.26 -7.03 11.89
C LEU A 407 16.69 -6.76 12.39
N LYS A 408 17.47 -6.00 11.60
CA LYS A 408 18.71 -5.36 12.01
C LYS A 408 18.46 -3.86 11.99
N LEU A 409 18.48 -3.24 13.18
CA LEU A 409 18.21 -1.81 13.38
C LEU A 409 19.56 -1.12 13.57
N VAL A 410 20.05 -0.52 12.49
CA VAL A 410 21.37 0.15 12.45
C VAL A 410 21.22 1.60 12.89
N PRO A 411 21.99 2.10 13.86
CA PRO A 411 21.90 3.48 14.34
C PRO A 411 21.96 4.49 13.20
N HIS A 412 21.05 5.45 13.20
CA HIS A 412 20.94 6.51 12.23
C HIS A 412 20.41 7.78 12.93
N GLU A 413 21.32 8.61 13.47
CA GLU A 413 20.96 9.77 14.31
C GLU A 413 20.02 9.38 15.47
N ASP A 414 18.82 9.97 15.52
CA ASP A 414 17.79 9.72 16.53
C ASP A 414 16.87 8.53 16.17
N SER A 415 17.19 7.80 15.11
CA SER A 415 16.41 6.69 14.58
C SER A 415 17.30 5.49 14.25
N PHE A 416 16.73 4.47 13.64
CA PHE A 416 17.46 3.30 13.14
C PHE A 416 17.06 3.02 11.70
N GLU A 417 18.05 2.80 10.80
CA GLU A 417 17.78 2.19 9.51
C GLU A 417 17.40 0.72 9.74
N VAL A 418 16.20 0.31 9.31
CA VAL A 418 15.78 -1.09 9.41
C VAL A 418 16.24 -1.89 8.21
N ARG A 419 16.81 -3.06 8.47
CA ARG A 419 17.17 -4.05 7.48
C ARG A 419 16.46 -5.37 7.78
N TYR A 420 16.13 -6.12 6.74
CA TYR A 420 15.28 -7.30 6.82
C TYR A 420 16.00 -8.57 6.41
N ARG A 421 15.79 -9.66 7.16
CA ARG A 421 16.16 -11.02 6.80
C ARG A 421 15.01 -11.96 7.13
N GLY A 422 14.60 -12.78 6.16
CA GLY A 422 13.49 -13.72 6.34
C GLY A 422 13.13 -14.45 5.05
N PRO A 423 12.31 -15.51 5.13
CA PRO A 423 11.97 -16.35 3.97
C PRO A 423 11.12 -15.63 2.91
N ASN A 424 10.54 -14.48 3.25
CA ASN A 424 9.73 -13.64 2.36
C ASN A 424 10.51 -12.45 1.76
N VAL A 425 11.83 -12.36 2.01
CA VAL A 425 12.69 -11.30 1.45
C VAL A 425 13.15 -11.69 0.06
N THR A 426 13.05 -10.75 -0.90
CA THR A 426 13.48 -10.96 -2.29
C THR A 426 14.95 -11.40 -2.39
N PRO A 427 15.29 -12.35 -3.27
CA PRO A 427 16.68 -12.68 -3.52
C PRO A 427 17.42 -11.64 -4.39
N ALA A 428 16.68 -10.90 -5.25
CA ALA A 428 17.31 -10.01 -6.22
C ALA A 428 16.28 -9.09 -6.94
N TYR A 429 16.82 -8.10 -7.64
CA TYR A 429 16.13 -7.40 -8.72
C TYR A 429 16.44 -8.09 -10.05
N TRP A 430 15.39 -8.36 -10.81
CA TRP A 430 15.51 -9.04 -12.11
C TRP A 430 16.43 -8.27 -13.06
N ARG A 431 17.44 -8.95 -13.62
CA ARG A 431 18.43 -8.40 -14.56
C ARG A 431 19.12 -7.11 -14.08
N ASN A 432 19.28 -6.96 -12.76
CA ASN A 432 19.94 -5.78 -12.17
C ASN A 432 20.84 -6.17 -11.00
N GLU A 433 21.97 -6.81 -11.33
CA GLU A 433 22.95 -7.25 -10.34
C GLU A 433 23.54 -6.10 -9.52
N ALA A 434 23.79 -4.96 -10.14
CA ALA A 434 24.36 -3.80 -9.45
C ALA A 434 23.42 -3.31 -8.34
N ALA A 435 22.12 -3.15 -8.65
CA ALA A 435 21.12 -2.79 -7.67
C ALA A 435 20.94 -3.89 -6.60
N THR A 436 21.03 -5.17 -6.99
CA THR A 436 20.94 -6.29 -6.05
C THR A 436 22.09 -6.25 -5.04
N ARG A 437 23.33 -6.12 -5.50
CA ARG A 437 24.50 -6.03 -4.60
C ARG A 437 24.44 -4.82 -3.66
N ALA A 438 23.90 -3.72 -4.12
CA ALA A 438 23.83 -2.48 -3.33
C ALA A 438 22.83 -2.55 -2.15
N VAL A 439 21.83 -3.43 -2.22
CA VAL A 439 20.76 -3.49 -1.20
C VAL A 439 20.94 -4.58 -0.15
N PHE A 440 21.94 -5.45 -0.28
CA PHE A 440 22.26 -6.40 0.78
C PHE A 440 23.51 -5.97 1.53
N ASP A 441 23.50 -6.14 2.85
CA ASP A 441 24.71 -5.97 3.65
C ASP A 441 25.51 -7.29 3.73
N GLU A 442 26.67 -7.21 4.42
CA GLU A 442 27.60 -8.33 4.57
C GLU A 442 27.01 -9.52 5.34
N ASP A 443 25.97 -9.29 6.18
CA ASP A 443 25.26 -10.33 6.91
C ASP A 443 24.05 -10.88 6.13
N GLY A 444 23.83 -10.41 4.90
CA GLY A 444 22.71 -10.80 4.05
C GLY A 444 21.37 -10.16 4.42
N PHE A 445 21.36 -9.06 5.17
CA PHE A 445 20.15 -8.30 5.42
C PHE A 445 19.88 -7.32 4.28
N PHE A 446 18.62 -7.26 3.85
CA PHE A 446 18.13 -6.31 2.86
C PHE A 446 18.02 -4.90 3.49
N ARG A 447 18.70 -3.92 2.91
CA ARG A 447 18.68 -2.50 3.29
C ARG A 447 17.42 -1.84 2.74
N SER A 448 16.45 -1.55 3.61
CA SER A 448 15.18 -0.95 3.18
C SER A 448 15.29 0.56 2.91
N GLY A 449 16.19 1.24 3.63
CA GLY A 449 16.27 2.69 3.71
C GLY A 449 15.13 3.32 4.51
N ASP A 450 14.28 2.53 5.15
CA ASP A 450 13.25 3.01 6.07
C ASP A 450 13.87 3.28 7.45
N LEU A 451 13.44 4.36 8.09
CA LEU A 451 13.89 4.79 9.41
C LEU A 451 12.81 4.50 10.45
N LEU A 452 13.21 3.90 11.55
CA LEU A 452 12.32 3.50 12.64
C LEU A 452 12.84 4.00 13.99
N SER A 453 11.91 4.14 14.95
CA SER A 453 12.23 4.34 16.37
C SER A 453 11.40 3.39 17.24
N PHE A 454 11.89 3.09 18.44
CA PHE A 454 11.10 2.34 19.43
C PHE A 454 9.95 3.19 19.96
N VAL A 455 8.79 2.59 20.17
CA VAL A 455 7.70 3.20 20.95
C VAL A 455 8.16 3.41 22.40
N ASP A 456 8.74 2.36 22.98
CA ASP A 456 9.40 2.37 24.28
C ASP A 456 10.59 1.40 24.22
N PRO A 457 11.83 1.88 24.28
CA PRO A 457 13.01 1.02 24.20
C PRO A 457 13.17 0.05 25.38
N SER A 458 12.50 0.33 26.50
CA SER A 458 12.46 -0.57 27.66
C SER A 458 11.44 -1.71 27.50
N GLN A 459 10.51 -1.57 26.54
CA GLN A 459 9.44 -2.52 26.26
C GLN A 459 9.37 -2.86 24.77
N PRO A 460 10.25 -3.73 24.25
CA PRO A 460 10.30 -4.03 22.80
C PRO A 460 8.97 -4.51 22.21
N ARG A 461 8.10 -5.11 23.03
CA ARG A 461 6.76 -5.53 22.62
C ARG A 461 5.80 -4.38 22.33
N ALA A 462 6.10 -3.16 22.82
CA ALA A 462 5.33 -1.97 22.46
C ALA A 462 5.49 -1.59 20.99
N GLY A 463 6.47 -2.19 20.29
CA GLY A 463 6.69 -2.08 18.87
C GLY A 463 7.52 -0.89 18.46
N LEU A 464 7.48 -0.65 17.15
CA LEU A 464 8.26 0.38 16.48
C LEU A 464 7.33 1.41 15.84
N ARG A 465 7.89 2.62 15.57
CA ARG A 465 7.26 3.70 14.81
C ARG A 465 8.03 3.94 13.53
N PHE A 466 7.32 4.36 12.51
CA PHE A 466 7.91 4.79 11.24
C PHE A 466 8.30 6.26 11.31
N ASP A 467 9.57 6.57 11.07
CA ASP A 467 10.15 7.91 11.13
C ASP A 467 10.40 8.54 9.75
N GLY A 468 10.18 7.79 8.66
CA GLY A 468 10.41 8.25 7.29
C GLY A 468 11.44 7.41 6.56
N ARG A 469 12.05 8.00 5.51
CA ARG A 469 13.08 7.34 4.70
C ARG A 469 14.38 8.10 4.75
N ALA A 470 15.52 7.41 4.87
CA ALA A 470 16.85 7.99 4.79
C ALA A 470 17.07 8.77 3.48
N SER A 471 16.44 8.32 2.38
CA SER A 471 16.52 9.00 1.09
C SER A 471 15.76 10.35 1.02
N GLU A 472 14.88 10.63 1.98
CA GLU A 472 14.15 11.90 2.08
C GLU A 472 14.89 12.95 2.89
N GLU A 473 16.00 12.58 3.54
CA GLU A 473 16.84 13.50 4.29
C GLU A 473 17.64 14.40 3.37
N PHE A 474 17.86 15.62 3.82
CA PHE A 474 18.67 16.62 3.12
C PHE A 474 19.47 17.48 4.10
N LYS A 475 20.40 18.31 3.60
CA LYS A 475 21.16 19.27 4.40
C LYS A 475 20.70 20.68 4.08
N LEU A 476 20.62 21.51 5.12
CA LEU A 476 20.52 22.96 4.99
C LEU A 476 21.85 23.55 4.53
N SER A 477 21.86 24.82 4.10
CA SER A 477 23.06 25.56 3.74
C SER A 477 24.10 25.67 4.88
N SER A 478 23.64 25.55 6.13
CA SER A 478 24.48 25.44 7.33
C SER A 478 25.18 24.09 7.48
N GLY A 479 24.85 23.09 6.65
CA GLY A 479 25.29 21.71 6.81
C GLY A 479 24.42 20.89 7.78
N THR A 480 23.46 21.53 8.44
CA THR A 480 22.53 20.85 9.35
C THR A 480 21.64 19.88 8.59
N LYS A 481 21.60 18.62 9.00
CA LYS A 481 20.78 17.59 8.40
C LYS A 481 19.33 17.69 8.86
N VAL A 482 18.38 17.49 7.94
CA VAL A 482 16.93 17.53 8.18
C VAL A 482 16.34 16.16 7.86
N SER A 483 15.63 15.57 8.83
CA SER A 483 14.80 14.39 8.63
C SER A 483 13.43 14.82 8.12
N ALA A 484 13.30 14.97 6.78
CA ALA A 484 12.09 15.48 6.15
C ALA A 484 10.88 14.55 6.41
N GLY A 485 11.09 13.24 6.51
CA GLY A 485 10.03 12.28 6.82
C GLY A 485 9.41 12.52 8.19
N LYS A 486 10.22 12.64 9.25
CA LYS A 486 9.75 12.95 10.61
C LYS A 486 9.00 14.28 10.65
N LEU A 487 9.58 15.31 10.05
CA LEU A 487 8.99 16.64 10.06
C LEU A 487 7.69 16.70 9.26
N ARG A 488 7.62 15.99 8.14
CA ARG A 488 6.39 15.85 7.34
C ARG A 488 5.27 15.20 8.17
N LEU A 489 5.55 14.12 8.88
CA LEU A 489 4.57 13.44 9.72
C LEU A 489 4.08 14.37 10.85
N ALA A 490 4.98 15.06 11.54
CA ALA A 490 4.63 16.03 12.59
C ALA A 490 3.81 17.21 12.03
N ALA A 491 4.17 17.72 10.85
CA ALA A 491 3.44 18.80 10.19
C ALA A 491 2.03 18.37 9.77
N LEU A 492 1.88 17.16 9.22
CA LEU A 492 0.58 16.61 8.89
C LEU A 492 -0.31 16.49 10.12
N ASP A 493 0.23 15.98 11.21
CA ASP A 493 -0.51 15.81 12.47
C ASP A 493 -0.99 17.17 13.03
N ALA A 494 -0.13 18.19 12.98
CA ALA A 494 -0.46 19.52 13.45
C ALA A 494 -1.48 20.26 12.56
N LEU A 495 -1.42 20.06 11.23
CA LEU A 495 -2.18 20.87 10.27
C LEU A 495 -3.52 20.24 9.86
N ARG A 496 -3.74 18.97 10.08
CA ARG A 496 -5.02 18.32 9.74
C ARG A 496 -6.17 18.84 10.58
N PRO A 497 -7.40 18.91 10.02
CA PRO A 497 -7.78 18.44 8.69
C PRO A 497 -7.51 19.44 7.54
N LEU A 498 -6.85 20.56 7.80
CA LEU A 498 -6.67 21.65 6.83
C LEU A 498 -5.69 21.30 5.69
N ALA A 499 -4.72 20.43 5.94
CA ALA A 499 -3.78 19.94 4.93
C ALA A 499 -3.84 18.41 4.82
N GLY A 500 -4.07 17.92 3.62
CA GLY A 500 -4.09 16.48 3.30
C GLY A 500 -2.70 15.90 3.05
N GLU A 501 -1.74 16.74 2.63
CA GLU A 501 -0.36 16.38 2.38
C GLU A 501 0.58 17.58 2.61
N VAL A 502 1.85 17.30 2.89
CA VAL A 502 2.88 18.32 3.14
C VAL A 502 4.18 17.91 2.44
N VAL A 503 4.82 18.86 1.76
CA VAL A 503 6.19 18.70 1.27
C VAL A 503 7.12 19.60 2.07
N VAL A 504 8.14 18.99 2.67
CA VAL A 504 9.19 19.70 3.40
C VAL A 504 10.24 20.16 2.39
N VAL A 505 10.57 21.46 2.42
CA VAL A 505 11.54 22.08 1.54
C VAL A 505 12.66 22.75 2.35
N GLY A 506 13.89 22.73 1.81
CA GLY A 506 15.04 23.28 2.50
C GLY A 506 16.40 22.80 2.01
N PRO A 507 16.52 21.87 1.01
CA PRO A 507 17.85 21.49 0.51
C PRO A 507 18.68 22.72 0.12
N ASP A 508 19.88 22.86 0.71
CA ASP A 508 20.80 23.96 0.48
C ASP A 508 20.25 25.37 0.80
N ARG A 509 19.14 25.45 1.54
CA ARG A 509 18.50 26.70 2.01
C ARG A 509 18.82 26.96 3.50
N PRO A 510 18.62 28.20 4.00
CA PRO A 510 18.99 28.54 5.37
C PRO A 510 18.10 27.88 6.44
N ASP A 511 16.88 27.56 6.10
CA ASP A 511 15.86 27.08 7.03
C ASP A 511 14.89 26.10 6.34
N VAL A 512 14.02 25.48 7.15
CA VAL A 512 13.01 24.54 6.70
C VAL A 512 11.66 25.23 6.53
N ARG A 513 11.04 25.05 5.36
CA ARG A 513 9.71 25.57 5.02
C ARG A 513 8.81 24.46 4.50
N LEU A 514 7.51 24.74 4.41
CA LEU A 514 6.51 23.72 4.01
C LEU A 514 5.70 24.18 2.79
N LEU A 515 5.43 23.27 1.87
CA LEU A 515 4.38 23.40 0.88
C LEU A 515 3.18 22.57 1.37
N LEU A 516 2.06 23.21 1.59
CA LEU A 516 0.85 22.61 2.16
C LEU A 516 -0.15 22.31 1.04
N PHE A 517 -0.60 21.08 0.95
CA PHE A 517 -1.67 20.69 0.04
C PHE A 517 -3.00 20.74 0.79
N PRO A 518 -3.80 21.81 0.60
CA PRO A 518 -4.99 22.03 1.40
C PRO A 518 -6.10 21.02 1.07
N ASP A 519 -6.85 20.62 2.09
CA ASP A 519 -8.20 20.11 1.92
C ASP A 519 -9.11 21.33 1.81
N TRP A 520 -9.52 21.69 0.60
CA TRP A 520 -10.24 22.92 0.33
C TRP A 520 -11.60 22.98 1.02
N GLU A 521 -12.28 21.87 1.24
CA GLU A 521 -13.55 21.82 1.98
C GLU A 521 -13.34 22.19 3.45
N GLN A 522 -12.34 21.58 4.07
CA GLN A 522 -11.98 21.87 5.48
C GLN A 522 -11.42 23.28 5.64
N CYS A 523 -10.66 23.73 4.66
CA CYS A 523 -10.15 25.11 4.63
C CYS A 523 -11.29 26.14 4.47
N ALA A 524 -12.31 25.87 3.62
CA ALA A 524 -13.48 26.72 3.48
C ALA A 524 -14.26 26.83 4.80
N LEU A 525 -14.50 25.70 5.48
CA LEU A 525 -15.14 25.67 6.80
C LEU A 525 -14.36 26.50 7.83
N ALA A 526 -13.03 26.31 7.89
CA ALA A 526 -12.17 27.08 8.78
C ALA A 526 -12.13 28.58 8.43
N ALA A 527 -12.26 28.91 7.15
CA ALA A 527 -12.38 30.29 6.67
C ALA A 527 -13.76 30.94 7.00
N GLY A 528 -14.78 30.11 7.32
CA GLY A 528 -16.17 30.55 7.45
C GLY A 528 -16.85 30.84 6.12
N LEU A 529 -16.42 30.12 5.05
CA LEU A 529 -16.96 30.19 3.70
C LEU A 529 -17.79 28.94 3.38
N GLU A 530 -18.61 29.02 2.35
CA GLU A 530 -19.40 27.89 1.88
C GLU A 530 -18.51 26.82 1.20
N ALA A 531 -18.98 25.57 1.25
CA ALA A 531 -18.34 24.48 0.52
C ALA A 531 -18.34 24.80 -0.99
N GLY A 532 -17.17 24.69 -1.64
CA GLY A 532 -17.00 25.00 -3.07
C GLY A 532 -16.62 26.45 -3.38
N ALA A 533 -16.35 27.29 -2.36
CA ALA A 533 -15.75 28.61 -2.57
C ALA A 533 -14.43 28.53 -3.36
N ASP A 534 -14.09 29.60 -4.07
CA ASP A 534 -12.86 29.65 -4.87
C ASP A 534 -11.60 29.45 -4.02
N PRO A 535 -10.66 28.55 -4.43
CA PRO A 535 -9.43 28.28 -3.71
C PRO A 535 -8.61 29.52 -3.36
N GLY A 536 -8.50 30.50 -4.28
CA GLY A 536 -7.80 31.76 -4.02
C GLY A 536 -8.47 32.60 -2.96
N GLN A 537 -9.82 32.62 -2.93
CA GLN A 537 -10.58 33.29 -1.90
C GLN A 537 -10.41 32.63 -0.53
N ILE A 538 -10.39 31.29 -0.51
CA ILE A 538 -10.14 30.51 0.72
C ILE A 538 -8.74 30.79 1.23
N ALA A 539 -7.71 30.70 0.37
CA ALA A 539 -6.30 30.89 0.72
C ALA A 539 -6.00 32.32 1.26
N SER A 540 -6.71 33.31 0.77
CA SER A 540 -6.59 34.71 1.22
C SER A 540 -7.37 35.04 2.50
N SER A 541 -8.21 34.11 3.00
CA SER A 541 -9.01 34.32 4.21
C SER A 541 -8.14 34.59 5.44
N ARG A 542 -8.32 35.73 6.09
CA ARG A 542 -7.61 36.07 7.34
C ARG A 542 -7.84 35.04 8.45
N ARG A 543 -9.07 34.50 8.54
CA ARG A 543 -9.43 33.50 9.55
C ARG A 543 -8.69 32.19 9.34
N LEU A 544 -8.67 31.67 8.11
CA LEU A 544 -7.89 30.44 7.78
C LEU A 544 -6.41 30.65 8.06
N ARG A 545 -5.85 31.78 7.59
CA ARG A 545 -4.43 32.11 7.78
C ARG A 545 -4.04 32.18 9.26
N ALA A 546 -4.90 32.78 10.10
CA ALA A 546 -4.68 32.82 11.55
C ALA A 546 -4.68 31.40 12.15
N THR A 547 -5.63 30.56 11.77
CA THR A 547 -5.70 29.16 12.23
C THR A 547 -4.46 28.36 11.79
N LEU A 548 -4.01 28.51 10.54
CA LEU A 548 -2.80 27.85 10.04
C LEU A 548 -1.55 28.32 10.78
N LEU A 549 -1.41 29.63 11.00
CA LEU A 549 -0.27 30.21 11.73
C LEU A 549 -0.24 29.75 13.20
N GLU A 550 -1.37 29.65 13.86
CA GLU A 550 -1.46 29.09 15.22
C GLU A 550 -0.95 27.64 15.25
N ARG A 551 -1.40 26.80 14.33
CA ARG A 551 -1.02 25.39 14.25
C ARG A 551 0.47 25.23 13.89
N LEU A 552 0.96 26.00 12.91
CA LEU A 552 2.37 26.04 12.54
C LEU A 552 3.24 26.55 13.69
N GLY A 553 2.76 27.53 14.46
CA GLY A 553 3.42 28.02 15.66
C GLY A 553 3.58 26.96 16.73
N ARG A 554 2.55 26.14 16.97
CA ARG A 554 2.62 24.99 17.88
C ARG A 554 3.64 23.96 17.39
N LEU A 555 3.63 23.64 16.09
CA LEU A 555 4.63 22.75 15.49
C LEU A 555 6.04 23.30 15.66
N ALA A 556 6.26 24.58 15.35
CA ALA A 556 7.57 25.21 15.48
C ALA A 556 8.08 25.24 16.92
N ALA A 557 7.18 25.38 17.91
CA ALA A 557 7.50 25.35 19.34
C ALA A 557 8.02 23.97 19.82
N THR A 558 7.66 22.89 19.15
CA THR A 558 8.23 21.55 19.42
C THR A 558 9.63 21.36 18.84
N GLY A 559 10.03 22.23 17.89
CA GLY A 559 11.33 22.16 17.24
C GLY A 559 12.46 22.67 18.15
N THR A 560 13.52 21.89 18.29
CA THR A 560 14.68 22.17 19.14
C THR A 560 15.83 22.87 18.42
N GLY A 561 15.78 22.95 17.08
CA GLY A 561 16.85 23.51 16.26
C GLY A 561 16.42 23.80 14.82
N SER A 562 17.34 24.29 14.00
CA SER A 562 17.08 24.64 12.59
C SER A 562 16.66 23.45 11.72
N SER A 563 16.98 22.22 12.14
CA SER A 563 16.62 20.98 11.41
C SER A 563 15.15 20.59 11.50
N ASN A 564 14.44 21.05 12.52
CA ASN A 564 13.06 20.64 12.82
C ASN A 564 12.12 21.79 13.17
N ARG A 565 12.60 23.06 13.11
CA ARG A 565 11.78 24.23 13.30
C ARG A 565 11.33 24.80 11.96
N VAL A 566 10.04 24.70 11.69
CA VAL A 566 9.41 25.29 10.50
C VAL A 566 9.30 26.80 10.69
N VAL A 567 9.76 27.58 9.70
CA VAL A 567 9.73 29.04 9.76
C VAL A 567 8.66 29.68 8.85
N ALA A 568 8.27 28.98 7.79
CA ALA A 568 7.22 29.46 6.89
C ALA A 568 6.54 28.31 6.14
N ALA A 569 5.37 28.61 5.57
CA ALA A 569 4.64 27.70 4.70
C ALA A 569 3.86 28.45 3.61
N VAL A 570 3.51 27.74 2.54
CA VAL A 570 2.65 28.23 1.44
C VAL A 570 1.59 27.19 1.13
N LEU A 571 0.35 27.63 0.87
CA LEU A 571 -0.73 26.77 0.34
C LEU A 571 -0.49 26.52 -1.16
N VAL A 572 -0.53 25.26 -1.56
CA VAL A 572 -0.40 24.84 -2.97
C VAL A 572 -1.78 24.82 -3.59
N GLU A 573 -2.07 25.78 -4.45
CA GLU A 573 -3.40 25.92 -5.08
C GLU A 573 -3.62 24.93 -6.23
N VAL A 574 -2.56 24.63 -6.98
CA VAL A 574 -2.63 23.70 -8.12
C VAL A 574 -2.21 22.30 -7.66
N PRO A 575 -3.12 21.30 -7.71
CA PRO A 575 -2.84 19.97 -7.23
C PRO A 575 -1.69 19.30 -7.98
N PRO A 576 -1.05 18.26 -7.39
CA PRO A 576 -0.01 17.50 -8.05
C PRO A 576 -0.53 16.77 -9.28
N SER A 577 0.26 16.75 -10.34
CA SER A 577 -0.06 16.12 -11.62
C SER A 577 0.47 14.67 -11.66
N GLY A 578 -0.43 13.69 -11.81
CA GLY A 578 -0.07 12.28 -12.05
C GLY A 578 0.76 12.12 -13.34
N PRO A 579 0.33 12.68 -14.48
CA PRO A 579 1.09 12.62 -15.74
C PRO A 579 2.49 13.26 -15.68
N ALA A 580 2.68 14.26 -14.82
CA ALA A 580 4.00 14.87 -14.59
C ALA A 580 4.89 14.09 -13.60
N GLY A 581 4.40 12.96 -13.09
CA GLY A 581 5.13 12.14 -12.11
C GLY A 581 5.18 12.74 -10.71
N GLU A 582 4.35 13.74 -10.42
CA GLU A 582 4.27 14.39 -9.10
C GLU A 582 3.48 13.57 -8.09
N LEU A 583 2.76 12.54 -8.55
CA LEU A 583 2.10 11.53 -7.71
C LEU A 583 2.77 10.18 -7.90
N THR A 584 2.86 9.43 -6.81
CA THR A 584 3.19 8.01 -6.84
C THR A 584 1.99 7.19 -7.31
N GLU A 585 2.17 5.91 -7.61
CA GLU A 585 1.08 4.99 -7.97
C GLU A 585 0.05 4.81 -6.83
N LYS A 586 0.45 5.11 -5.61
CA LYS A 586 -0.40 5.10 -4.41
C LYS A 586 -1.19 6.39 -4.21
N GLY A 587 -1.04 7.37 -5.11
CA GLY A 587 -1.66 8.69 -4.99
C GLY A 587 -0.99 9.63 -3.99
N THR A 588 0.14 9.27 -3.39
CA THR A 588 0.92 10.17 -2.51
C THR A 588 1.82 11.07 -3.33
N VAL A 589 2.15 12.26 -2.80
CA VAL A 589 3.01 13.23 -3.48
C VAL A 589 4.45 12.71 -3.57
N ASN A 590 5.01 12.70 -4.77
CA ASN A 590 6.42 12.50 -5.00
C ASN A 590 7.15 13.84 -4.77
N SER A 591 7.59 14.07 -3.56
CA SER A 591 8.19 15.34 -3.11
C SER A 591 9.32 15.83 -4.02
N ARG A 592 10.22 14.94 -4.47
CA ARG A 592 11.35 15.31 -5.35
C ARG A 592 10.89 15.71 -6.75
N ALA A 593 9.98 14.95 -7.35
CA ALA A 593 9.44 15.28 -8.66
C ALA A 593 8.63 16.57 -8.60
N PHE A 594 7.83 16.75 -7.57
CA PHE A 594 7.05 17.95 -7.34
C PHE A 594 7.93 19.19 -7.24
N GLN A 595 8.95 19.16 -6.38
CA GLN A 595 9.90 20.28 -6.22
C GLN A 595 10.66 20.60 -7.51
N ARG A 596 11.10 19.57 -8.24
CA ARG A 596 11.81 19.76 -9.51
C ARG A 596 10.94 20.37 -10.59
N ASN A 597 9.66 19.99 -10.66
CA ASN A 597 8.73 20.43 -11.68
C ASN A 597 8.13 21.82 -11.40
N ARG A 598 8.23 22.30 -10.14
CA ARG A 598 7.60 23.54 -9.66
C ARG A 598 8.62 24.44 -8.92
N PRO A 599 9.70 24.85 -9.59
CA PRO A 599 10.72 25.71 -8.97
C PRO A 599 10.13 27.05 -8.50
N GLU A 600 9.07 27.55 -9.17
CA GLU A 600 8.38 28.78 -8.80
C GLU A 600 7.76 28.74 -7.41
N LEU A 601 7.29 27.56 -6.93
CA LEU A 601 6.78 27.40 -5.57
C LEU A 601 7.91 27.39 -4.54
N LEU A 602 9.09 26.88 -4.93
CA LEU A 602 10.27 26.94 -4.08
C LEU A 602 10.76 28.38 -3.91
N ASP A 603 10.78 29.16 -4.99
CA ASP A 603 11.16 30.57 -4.92
C ASP A 603 10.11 31.37 -4.12
N LEU A 604 8.82 31.11 -4.35
CA LEU A 604 7.72 31.73 -3.63
C LEU A 604 7.83 31.52 -2.11
N VAL A 605 7.99 30.27 -1.67
CA VAL A 605 8.01 29.97 -0.23
C VAL A 605 9.19 30.63 0.50
N TYR A 606 10.25 30.99 -0.23
CA TYR A 606 11.41 31.73 0.29
C TYR A 606 11.37 33.25 0.02
N ASP A 607 10.35 33.75 -0.67
CA ASP A 607 10.14 35.19 -0.82
C ASP A 607 9.46 35.77 0.44
N GLU A 608 10.25 36.41 1.28
CA GLU A 608 9.75 37.02 2.51
C GLU A 608 8.81 38.21 2.31
N ARG A 609 8.65 38.71 1.08
CA ARG A 609 7.77 39.83 0.76
C ARG A 609 6.41 39.40 0.26
N ASP A 610 6.29 38.17 -0.23
CA ASP A 610 5.04 37.67 -0.79
C ASP A 610 4.01 37.43 0.32
N GLU A 611 2.82 37.98 0.14
CA GLU A 611 1.72 37.89 1.11
C GLU A 611 1.13 36.46 1.22
N ARG A 612 1.34 35.59 0.24
CA ARG A 612 0.90 34.19 0.28
C ARG A 612 1.69 33.37 1.28
N VAL A 613 2.90 33.81 1.64
CA VAL A 613 3.75 33.12 2.60
C VAL A 613 3.21 33.28 4.02
N LEU A 614 2.95 32.15 4.67
CA LEU A 614 2.59 32.05 6.08
C LEU A 614 3.88 32.05 6.91
N ARG A 615 4.24 33.17 7.50
CA ARG A 615 5.46 33.30 8.33
C ARG A 615 5.16 32.91 9.76
N VAL A 616 5.82 31.89 10.25
CA VAL A 616 5.65 31.41 11.61
C VAL A 616 6.35 32.36 12.58
N PRO A 617 5.67 32.93 13.59
CA PRO A 617 6.31 33.75 14.60
C PRO A 617 7.44 32.99 15.31
N GLN A 618 8.62 33.62 15.43
CA GLN A 618 9.79 33.00 16.05
C GLN A 618 9.71 32.90 17.58
N ASN A 619 8.78 33.63 18.19
CA ASN A 619 8.44 33.53 19.61
C ASN A 619 6.94 33.20 19.70
N PRO A 620 6.52 32.09 20.32
CA PRO A 620 5.12 31.89 20.65
C PRO A 620 4.69 33.00 21.62
N PRO A 621 3.43 33.47 21.57
CA PRO A 621 2.92 34.33 22.61
C PRO A 621 3.08 33.63 23.96
N GLN A 622 3.74 34.30 24.91
CA GLN A 622 3.77 33.87 26.31
C GLN A 622 2.37 34.09 26.85
N ASP A 623 1.61 33.03 27.10
CA ASP A 623 0.36 33.05 27.86
C ASP A 623 0.67 33.20 29.35
#